data_90dadd69069f5c7545d5978292d4f486
#
_entry.id   90dadd69069f5c7545d5978292d4f486
#
_cell.length_a   1.000
_cell.length_b   1.000
_cell.length_c   1.000
_cell.angle_alpha   90.00
_cell.angle_beta   90.00
_cell.angle_gamma   90.00
#
_symmetry.space_group_name_H-M   'P 1'
#
loop_
_entity.id
_entity.type
_entity.pdbx_description
1 polymer ?
#
loop_
_entity_poly.entity_id
_entity_poly.type
_entity_poly.pdbx_seq_one_letter_code
_entity_poly.pdbx_strand_id
1 'polypeptide(L)'
;MLSGKESKPLAVINCSQLVTLAGPARPRVGPELRELGIVANGGMFVRDGLIEQVGSREEIESLIHSDTEVVDALGRVVLPGFVDAHTHPVFGGTRVDEFEERSKGATYEEIAARGGGIQSTVNATRATYEEMLTYECWRYSEWFLRSGTTTIEAKSGYGLSLEDELKILRVIKRLGSETPLRYVPTFLGAHSVPSEYRSRRDEYVSLIIEEMLPAVAGQKLAEFCDVFCEQKVFTTDEAWKILSAARCHGLGLRVHADQLSLSGGAQLAAELGTVTADHLEHTDAAGIAALKEAGVQPVLLPGSVYALGSSRYPAAREMIDAGLAVVLATDFNPGSSPTPSIPMILSLASTHMKMTPAEGITAVTINAAYSLNRGTQLGSLEQGKVADFVIHDCSDYRELAYFFGIEHPSSVYVRGNLSHGLHG
;
A
#
# COMPACT_ATOMS: atom_id res chain seq x y z
N MET A 1 20.55 5.44 15.64
CA MET A 1 21.54 4.35 15.56
C MET A 1 21.12 3.29 16.56
N LEU A 2 20.37 2.27 16.12
CA LEU A 2 20.09 1.10 16.93
C LEU A 2 21.42 0.35 17.07
N SER A 3 21.90 0.22 18.28
CA SER A 3 23.16 -0.41 18.63
C SER A 3 23.20 -1.84 18.04
N GLY A 4 24.30 -2.17 17.35
CA GLY A 4 24.54 -3.50 16.81
C GLY A 4 24.69 -4.56 17.90
N LYS A 5 23.58 -5.02 18.44
CA LYS A 5 23.48 -6.39 18.96
C LYS A 5 23.31 -7.28 17.75
N GLU A 6 24.24 -8.20 17.52
CA GLU A 6 24.01 -9.31 16.61
C GLU A 6 22.67 -9.94 17.00
N SER A 7 21.70 -9.93 16.09
CA SER A 7 20.42 -10.57 16.34
C SER A 7 20.66 -12.08 16.41
N LYS A 8 20.08 -12.75 17.43
CA LYS A 8 20.15 -14.20 17.49
C LYS A 8 19.52 -14.79 16.22
N PRO A 9 20.06 -15.90 15.70
CA PRO A 9 19.39 -16.63 14.65
C PRO A 9 17.98 -17.01 15.09
N LEU A 10 17.00 -17.00 14.18
CA LEU A 10 15.61 -17.32 14.44
C LEU A 10 15.18 -18.50 13.56
N ALA A 11 14.60 -19.52 14.16
CA ALA A 11 13.96 -20.62 13.45
C ALA A 11 12.44 -20.57 13.66
N VAL A 12 11.68 -20.52 12.57
CA VAL A 12 10.22 -20.66 12.58
C VAL A 12 9.91 -22.09 12.13
N ILE A 13 9.17 -22.84 12.95
CA ILE A 13 8.84 -24.24 12.69
C ILE A 13 7.35 -24.51 12.86
N ASN A 14 6.92 -25.68 12.43
CA ASN A 14 5.57 -26.19 12.65
C ASN A 14 4.48 -25.31 11.99
N CYS A 15 4.75 -24.80 10.78
CA CYS A 15 3.78 -24.06 9.98
C CYS A 15 2.81 -25.05 9.30
N SER A 16 1.49 -24.92 9.47
CA SER A 16 0.53 -25.73 8.68
C SER A 16 0.74 -25.47 7.17
N GLN A 17 0.86 -24.21 6.82
CA GLN A 17 1.18 -23.71 5.48
C GLN A 17 2.20 -22.58 5.60
N LEU A 18 3.42 -22.82 5.17
CA LEU A 18 4.39 -21.77 4.92
C LEU A 18 4.21 -21.30 3.48
N VAL A 19 3.53 -20.17 3.31
CA VAL A 19 3.22 -19.58 2.00
C VAL A 19 4.40 -18.72 1.57
N THR A 20 5.23 -19.25 0.69
CA THR A 20 6.51 -18.61 0.35
C THR A 20 6.40 -17.56 -0.74
N LEU A 21 5.47 -17.72 -1.70
CA LEU A 21 5.41 -16.94 -2.95
C LEU A 21 6.73 -16.97 -3.74
N ALA A 22 7.55 -17.98 -3.50
CA ALA A 22 8.79 -18.19 -4.24
C ALA A 22 8.51 -18.37 -5.74
N GLY A 23 9.38 -17.76 -6.56
CA GLY A 23 9.19 -17.84 -8.02
C GLY A 23 10.04 -16.83 -8.79
N PRO A 24 9.67 -16.47 -10.03
CA PRO A 24 10.49 -15.60 -10.86
C PRO A 24 10.67 -14.20 -10.27
N ALA A 25 11.87 -13.61 -10.49
CA ALA A 25 12.21 -12.26 -9.99
C ALA A 25 11.51 -11.14 -10.79
N ARG A 26 10.18 -11.19 -10.85
CA ARG A 26 9.28 -10.23 -11.49
C ARG A 26 7.88 -10.31 -10.89
N PRO A 27 6.98 -9.33 -11.16
CA PRO A 27 5.57 -9.44 -10.78
C PRO A 27 4.92 -10.69 -11.38
N ARG A 28 3.92 -11.25 -10.69
CA ARG A 28 3.12 -12.40 -11.14
C ARG A 28 1.97 -11.94 -12.00
N VAL A 29 1.70 -12.62 -13.10
CA VAL A 29 0.68 -12.27 -14.09
C VAL A 29 -0.23 -13.45 -14.38
N GLY A 30 -1.50 -13.19 -14.67
CA GLY A 30 -2.47 -14.21 -15.08
C GLY A 30 -2.54 -15.39 -14.10
N PRO A 31 -2.41 -16.65 -14.56
CA PRO A 31 -2.49 -17.84 -13.71
C PRO A 31 -1.41 -17.90 -12.60
N GLU A 32 -0.26 -17.27 -12.79
CA GLU A 32 0.84 -17.24 -11.81
C GLU A 32 0.41 -16.62 -10.47
N LEU A 33 -0.62 -15.77 -10.47
CA LEU A 33 -1.14 -15.18 -9.22
C LEU A 33 -1.68 -16.26 -8.25
N ARG A 34 -1.92 -17.47 -8.71
CA ARG A 34 -2.39 -18.60 -7.87
C ARG A 34 -1.26 -19.49 -7.36
N GLU A 35 -0.04 -19.25 -7.80
CA GLU A 35 1.13 -20.05 -7.45
C GLU A 35 1.77 -19.53 -6.17
N LEU A 36 1.25 -19.97 -5.03
CA LEU A 36 1.66 -19.48 -3.71
C LEU A 36 2.96 -20.11 -3.17
N GLY A 37 3.48 -21.18 -3.77
CA GLY A 37 4.68 -21.86 -3.30
C GLY A 37 4.56 -22.39 -1.86
N ILE A 38 3.44 -23.05 -1.53
CA ILE A 38 3.14 -23.51 -0.17
C ILE A 38 4.04 -24.71 0.19
N VAL A 39 4.76 -24.59 1.31
CA VAL A 39 5.45 -25.70 1.96
C VAL A 39 4.59 -26.17 3.15
N ALA A 40 3.95 -27.32 2.99
CA ALA A 40 3.17 -27.93 4.07
C ALA A 40 4.12 -28.44 5.17
N ASN A 41 3.73 -28.22 6.43
CA ASN A 41 4.58 -28.57 7.57
C ASN A 41 5.99 -27.94 7.46
N GLY A 42 6.05 -26.74 6.88
CA GLY A 42 7.28 -26.04 6.57
C GLY A 42 7.87 -25.26 7.73
N GLY A 43 9.05 -24.73 7.49
CA GLY A 43 9.72 -23.80 8.37
C GLY A 43 10.69 -22.90 7.61
N MET A 44 11.26 -21.92 8.31
CA MET A 44 12.33 -21.07 7.79
C MET A 44 13.35 -20.75 8.86
N PHE A 45 14.59 -20.53 8.43
CA PHE A 45 15.69 -20.10 9.27
C PHE A 45 16.14 -18.69 8.85
N VAL A 46 16.28 -17.81 9.83
CA VAL A 46 16.59 -16.39 9.65
C VAL A 46 17.88 -16.06 10.38
N ARG A 47 18.77 -15.32 9.72
CA ARG A 47 19.99 -14.78 10.31
C ARG A 47 20.16 -13.33 9.89
N ASP A 48 20.50 -12.48 10.83
CA ASP A 48 20.72 -11.03 10.62
C ASP A 48 19.56 -10.32 9.89
N GLY A 49 18.32 -10.76 10.18
CA GLY A 49 17.11 -10.20 9.59
C GLY A 49 16.85 -10.65 8.14
N LEU A 50 17.63 -11.57 7.61
CA LEU A 50 17.46 -12.14 6.28
C LEU A 50 17.09 -13.63 6.36
N ILE A 51 16.29 -14.09 5.42
CA ILE A 51 15.96 -15.51 5.28
C ILE A 51 17.18 -16.24 4.74
N GLU A 52 17.71 -17.18 5.53
CA GLU A 52 18.84 -18.01 5.14
C GLU A 52 18.38 -19.30 4.45
N GLN A 53 17.30 -19.91 4.96
CA GLN A 53 16.76 -21.13 4.39
C GLN A 53 15.24 -21.23 4.62
N VAL A 54 14.57 -21.84 3.65
CA VAL A 54 13.14 -22.23 3.70
C VAL A 54 13.07 -23.70 3.29
N GLY A 55 12.28 -24.52 4.01
CA GLY A 55 12.19 -25.94 3.72
C GLY A 55 11.19 -26.68 4.59
N SER A 56 11.35 -28.00 4.66
CA SER A 56 10.58 -28.84 5.57
C SER A 56 10.95 -28.55 7.03
N ARG A 57 10.10 -28.95 7.95
CA ARG A 57 10.37 -28.84 9.38
C ARG A 57 11.70 -29.49 9.78
N GLU A 58 11.96 -30.70 9.29
CA GLU A 58 13.16 -31.47 9.60
C GLU A 58 14.44 -30.75 9.10
N GLU A 59 14.38 -30.16 7.93
CA GLU A 59 15.51 -29.37 7.38
C GLU A 59 15.82 -28.19 8.28
N ILE A 60 14.80 -27.44 8.72
CA ILE A 60 15.00 -26.28 9.58
C ILE A 60 15.41 -26.65 10.99
N GLU A 61 14.82 -27.72 11.58
CA GLU A 61 15.23 -28.21 12.90
C GLU A 61 16.73 -28.63 12.93
N SER A 62 17.29 -29.10 11.81
CA SER A 62 18.69 -29.46 11.73
C SER A 62 19.66 -28.26 11.82
N LEU A 63 19.17 -27.03 11.63
CA LEU A 63 19.94 -25.79 11.72
C LEU A 63 19.87 -25.14 13.12
N ILE A 64 19.05 -25.68 14.02
CA ILE A 64 18.84 -25.12 15.35
C ILE A 64 20.04 -25.44 16.23
N HIS A 65 20.65 -24.43 16.81
CA HIS A 65 21.72 -24.50 17.78
C HIS A 65 21.30 -23.88 19.12
N SER A 66 22.16 -23.91 20.12
CA SER A 66 21.86 -23.43 21.49
C SER A 66 21.58 -21.92 21.60
N ASP A 67 22.03 -21.14 20.63
CA ASP A 67 21.85 -19.69 20.51
C ASP A 67 20.67 -19.28 19.62
N THR A 68 20.03 -20.27 18.97
CA THR A 68 18.89 -20.04 18.08
C THR A 68 17.62 -19.79 18.88
N GLU A 69 16.93 -18.68 18.59
CA GLU A 69 15.55 -18.46 19.04
C GLU A 69 14.61 -19.34 18.21
N VAL A 70 13.72 -20.06 18.86
CA VAL A 70 12.76 -20.93 18.17
C VAL A 70 11.34 -20.40 18.36
N VAL A 71 10.67 -20.13 17.24
CA VAL A 71 9.26 -19.74 17.18
C VAL A 71 8.46 -20.90 16.63
N ASP A 72 7.62 -21.50 17.47
CA ASP A 72 6.67 -22.54 17.06
C ASP A 72 5.40 -21.86 16.53
N ALA A 73 5.10 -22.06 15.25
CA ALA A 73 3.89 -21.54 14.63
C ALA A 73 2.62 -22.29 15.07
N LEU A 74 2.74 -23.38 15.84
CA LEU A 74 1.64 -24.15 16.41
C LEU A 74 0.61 -24.64 15.36
N GLY A 75 1.06 -25.03 14.20
CA GLY A 75 0.18 -25.46 13.10
C GLY A 75 -0.57 -24.30 12.42
N ARG A 76 -0.09 -23.06 12.56
CA ARG A 76 -0.67 -21.87 11.93
C ARG A 76 -0.08 -21.60 10.55
N VAL A 77 -0.76 -20.75 9.79
CA VAL A 77 -0.29 -20.23 8.50
C VAL A 77 0.76 -19.15 8.71
N VAL A 78 1.84 -19.23 7.94
CA VAL A 78 2.89 -18.20 7.89
C VAL A 78 2.95 -17.62 6.48
N LEU A 79 2.85 -16.30 6.38
CA LEU A 79 2.87 -15.51 5.14
C LEU A 79 3.98 -14.46 5.18
N PRO A 80 4.47 -13.97 4.03
CA PRO A 80 5.19 -12.70 3.99
C PRO A 80 4.35 -11.59 4.61
N GLY A 81 4.96 -10.63 5.29
CA GLY A 81 4.28 -9.42 5.72
C GLY A 81 3.58 -8.75 4.55
N PHE A 82 2.35 -8.29 4.75
CA PHE A 82 1.61 -7.59 3.71
C PHE A 82 2.30 -6.29 3.34
N VAL A 83 2.18 -5.95 2.06
CA VAL A 83 2.64 -4.70 1.47
C VAL A 83 1.42 -3.93 1.00
N ASP A 84 1.14 -2.81 1.63
CA ASP A 84 0.03 -1.93 1.26
C ASP A 84 0.55 -0.82 0.34
N ALA A 85 0.31 -1.00 -0.95
CA ALA A 85 0.94 -0.22 -2.00
C ALA A 85 0.25 1.12 -2.32
N HIS A 86 -0.77 1.52 -1.53
CA HIS A 86 -1.45 2.79 -1.72
C HIS A 86 -2.13 3.23 -0.42
N THR A 87 -1.55 4.22 0.26
CA THR A 87 -2.13 4.81 1.48
C THR A 87 -1.83 6.31 1.61
N HIS A 88 -2.67 7.01 2.38
CA HIS A 88 -2.51 8.42 2.74
C HIS A 88 -2.47 8.57 4.28
N PRO A 89 -1.44 8.06 4.97
CA PRO A 89 -1.50 7.83 6.41
C PRO A 89 -1.24 9.09 7.25
N VAL A 90 -0.82 10.20 6.64
CA VAL A 90 -0.49 11.44 7.36
C VAL A 90 -1.54 12.51 7.09
N PHE A 91 -2.42 12.70 8.06
CA PHE A 91 -3.48 13.71 8.02
C PHE A 91 -3.85 14.18 9.43
N GLY A 92 -4.36 15.41 9.53
CA GLY A 92 -4.93 15.95 10.77
C GLY A 92 -6.42 15.74 10.84
N GLY A 93 -6.93 15.46 12.05
CA GLY A 93 -8.36 15.28 12.31
C GLY A 93 -8.95 13.99 11.76
N THR A 94 -10.28 13.92 11.75
CA THR A 94 -11.05 12.81 11.18
C THR A 94 -12.23 13.38 10.39
N ARG A 95 -12.90 12.53 9.62
CA ARG A 95 -14.12 12.90 8.88
C ARG A 95 -15.34 12.13 9.41
N VAL A 96 -15.36 11.87 10.71
CA VAL A 96 -16.43 11.12 11.38
C VAL A 96 -17.80 11.82 11.26
N ASP A 97 -17.82 13.16 11.31
CA ASP A 97 -19.06 13.94 11.15
C ASP A 97 -19.64 13.80 9.73
N GLU A 98 -18.77 13.83 8.71
CA GLU A 98 -19.19 13.59 7.32
C GLU A 98 -19.66 12.14 7.10
N PHE A 99 -19.07 11.17 7.81
CA PHE A 99 -19.54 9.80 7.80
C PHE A 99 -20.96 9.69 8.38
N GLU A 100 -21.24 10.40 9.48
CA GLU A 100 -22.58 10.45 10.05
C GLU A 100 -23.58 11.14 9.10
N GLU A 101 -23.18 12.26 8.46
CA GLU A 101 -24.02 12.94 7.46
C GLU A 101 -24.37 12.03 6.28
N ARG A 102 -23.39 11.31 5.75
CA ARG A 102 -23.63 10.32 4.68
C ARG A 102 -24.58 9.22 5.12
N SER A 103 -24.44 8.73 6.36
CA SER A 103 -25.36 7.74 6.94
C SER A 103 -26.79 8.25 7.06
N LYS A 104 -26.99 9.58 7.14
CA LYS A 104 -28.29 10.26 7.10
C LYS A 104 -28.79 10.55 5.69
N GLY A 105 -28.02 10.19 4.65
CA GLY A 105 -28.41 10.34 3.25
C GLY A 105 -27.84 11.55 2.52
N ALA A 106 -26.93 12.33 3.15
CA ALA A 106 -26.25 13.41 2.45
C ALA A 106 -25.34 12.89 1.35
N THR A 107 -25.35 13.51 0.19
CA THR A 107 -24.47 13.18 -0.92
C THR A 107 -23.06 13.75 -0.71
N TYR A 108 -22.07 13.17 -1.42
CA TYR A 108 -20.71 13.69 -1.40
C TYR A 108 -20.64 15.14 -1.90
N GLU A 109 -21.43 15.48 -2.93
CA GLU A 109 -21.50 16.84 -3.49
C GLU A 109 -22.08 17.84 -2.48
N GLU A 110 -23.11 17.47 -1.73
CA GLU A 110 -23.70 18.32 -0.69
C GLU A 110 -22.72 18.60 0.45
N ILE A 111 -21.95 17.60 0.87
CA ILE A 111 -20.91 17.74 1.87
C ILE A 111 -19.78 18.65 1.35
N ALA A 112 -19.30 18.41 0.13
CA ALA A 112 -18.25 19.22 -0.50
C ALA A 112 -18.68 20.69 -0.68
N ALA A 113 -19.93 20.94 -1.06
CA ALA A 113 -20.46 22.31 -1.23
C ALA A 113 -20.47 23.12 0.08
N ARG A 114 -20.52 22.45 1.23
CA ARG A 114 -20.47 23.06 2.58
C ARG A 114 -19.05 23.20 3.13
N GLY A 115 -18.02 22.90 2.32
CA GLY A 115 -16.60 23.00 2.71
C GLY A 115 -16.04 21.74 3.36
N GLY A 116 -16.78 20.62 3.30
CA GLY A 116 -16.31 19.28 3.66
C GLY A 116 -15.44 18.63 2.59
N GLY A 117 -15.30 17.34 2.67
CA GLY A 117 -14.47 16.56 1.74
C GLY A 117 -12.98 16.74 2.01
N ILE A 118 -12.17 16.64 0.95
CA ILE A 118 -10.72 16.77 1.05
C ILE A 118 -10.28 18.10 1.68
N GLN A 119 -11.02 19.18 1.46
CA GLN A 119 -10.70 20.51 1.99
C GLN A 119 -10.72 20.54 3.52
N SER A 120 -11.63 19.81 4.15
CA SER A 120 -11.68 19.66 5.61
C SER A 120 -10.39 19.03 6.14
N THR A 121 -9.95 17.95 5.52
CA THR A 121 -8.67 17.27 5.88
C THR A 121 -7.47 18.19 5.63
N VAL A 122 -7.43 18.91 4.50
CA VAL A 122 -6.36 19.86 4.19
C VAL A 122 -6.26 20.95 5.27
N ASN A 123 -7.38 21.57 5.64
CA ASN A 123 -7.40 22.60 6.66
C ASN A 123 -6.90 22.08 8.03
N ALA A 124 -7.37 20.90 8.43
CA ALA A 124 -6.95 20.28 9.68
C ALA A 124 -5.45 19.92 9.66
N THR A 125 -4.94 19.36 8.57
CA THR A 125 -3.53 18.98 8.42
C THR A 125 -2.60 20.18 8.41
N ARG A 126 -2.99 21.27 7.73
CA ARG A 126 -2.24 22.54 7.74
C ARG A 126 -2.17 23.14 9.14
N ALA A 127 -3.27 23.08 9.88
CA ALA A 127 -3.37 23.64 11.25
C ALA A 127 -2.63 22.79 12.30
N THR A 128 -2.31 21.53 12.01
CA THR A 128 -1.69 20.61 12.95
C THR A 128 -0.15 20.70 12.84
N TYR A 129 0.52 20.87 13.99
CA TYR A 129 1.98 20.89 14.06
C TYR A 129 2.59 19.53 13.71
N GLU A 130 3.83 19.54 13.21
CA GLU A 130 4.55 18.34 12.75
C GLU A 130 4.66 17.26 13.84
N GLU A 131 4.94 17.66 15.10
CA GLU A 131 5.05 16.75 16.24
C GLU A 131 3.72 16.05 16.55
N MET A 132 2.60 16.78 16.44
CA MET A 132 1.28 16.21 16.70
C MET A 132 0.85 15.29 15.57
N LEU A 133 1.12 15.64 14.31
CA LEU A 133 0.91 14.74 13.17
C LEU A 133 1.72 13.44 13.33
N THR A 134 2.99 13.56 13.76
CA THR A 134 3.83 12.38 14.00
C THR A 134 3.23 11.49 15.10
N TYR A 135 2.77 12.07 16.20
CA TYR A 135 2.17 11.34 17.32
C TYR A 135 0.88 10.61 16.90
N GLU A 136 -0.01 11.27 16.19
CA GLU A 136 -1.26 10.65 15.73
C GLU A 136 -1.01 9.55 14.69
N CYS A 137 -0.12 9.80 13.74
CA CYS A 137 0.20 8.84 12.68
C CYS A 137 1.01 7.64 13.20
N TRP A 138 1.74 7.80 14.32
CA TRP A 138 2.38 6.68 14.99
C TRP A 138 1.35 5.61 15.41
N ARG A 139 0.18 6.02 15.89
CA ARG A 139 -0.94 5.12 16.21
C ARG A 139 -1.42 4.33 14.98
N TYR A 140 -1.41 4.95 13.79
CA TYR A 140 -1.79 4.25 12.55
C TYR A 140 -0.75 3.20 12.16
N SER A 141 0.54 3.43 12.47
CA SER A 141 1.58 2.40 12.28
C SER A 141 1.26 1.12 13.06
N GLU A 142 0.78 1.25 14.29
CA GLU A 142 0.33 0.11 15.10
C GLU A 142 -0.88 -0.61 14.48
N TRP A 143 -1.82 0.13 13.88
CA TRP A 143 -2.96 -0.49 13.21
C TRP A 143 -2.54 -1.29 11.97
N PHE A 144 -1.60 -0.78 11.18
CA PHE A 144 -1.05 -1.52 10.05
C PHE A 144 -0.35 -2.80 10.51
N LEU A 145 0.51 -2.72 11.52
CA LEU A 145 1.19 -3.90 12.08
C LEU A 145 0.19 -4.93 12.60
N ARG A 146 -0.82 -4.51 13.36
CA ARG A 146 -1.89 -5.40 13.84
C ARG A 146 -2.64 -6.10 12.70
N SER A 147 -2.75 -5.46 11.55
CA SER A 147 -3.36 -6.05 10.35
C SER A 147 -2.41 -6.95 9.56
N GLY A 148 -1.16 -7.13 10.01
CA GLY A 148 -0.15 -7.95 9.33
C GLY A 148 0.63 -7.20 8.24
N THR A 149 0.46 -5.88 8.11
CA THR A 149 1.17 -5.06 7.13
C THR A 149 2.52 -4.63 7.70
N THR A 150 3.60 -4.91 6.96
CA THR A 150 4.97 -4.57 7.35
C THR A 150 5.58 -3.47 6.49
N THR A 151 4.98 -3.16 5.35
CA THR A 151 5.42 -2.11 4.43
C THR A 151 4.21 -1.37 3.88
N ILE A 152 4.26 -0.04 3.87
CA ILE A 152 3.24 0.80 3.25
C ILE A 152 3.87 1.79 2.27
N GLU A 153 3.19 2.08 1.20
CA GLU A 153 3.41 3.31 0.44
C GLU A 153 2.66 4.45 1.14
N ALA A 154 3.33 5.57 1.36
CA ALA A 154 2.79 6.67 2.13
C ALA A 154 2.81 7.95 1.29
N LYS A 155 1.63 8.41 0.89
CA LYS A 155 1.45 9.62 0.08
C LYS A 155 1.31 10.86 0.97
N SER A 156 1.88 11.98 0.52
CA SER A 156 1.46 13.31 0.98
C SER A 156 0.11 13.70 0.33
N GLY A 157 -0.20 14.97 0.15
CA GLY A 157 -1.37 15.41 -0.61
C GLY A 157 -2.51 16.01 0.23
N TYR A 158 -2.28 16.20 1.52
CA TYR A 158 -3.18 16.98 2.38
C TYR A 158 -2.57 18.30 2.84
N GLY A 159 -1.39 18.67 2.31
CA GLY A 159 -0.78 19.96 2.51
C GLY A 159 -1.21 20.98 1.46
N LEU A 160 -1.08 20.62 0.19
CA LEU A 160 -1.38 21.42 -0.99
C LEU A 160 -0.71 22.81 -0.96
N SER A 161 0.39 22.93 -0.26
CA SER A 161 1.32 24.06 -0.24
C SER A 161 2.75 23.52 -0.12
N LEU A 162 3.76 24.31 -0.52
CA LEU A 162 5.15 23.87 -0.41
C LEU A 162 5.52 23.46 1.02
N GLU A 163 5.21 24.31 2.00
CA GLU A 163 5.58 24.08 3.40
C GLU A 163 4.87 22.85 3.98
N ASP A 164 3.56 22.72 3.75
CA ASP A 164 2.77 21.66 4.35
C ASP A 164 3.00 20.29 3.68
N GLU A 165 3.24 20.24 2.36
CA GLU A 165 3.64 19.01 1.68
C GLU A 165 5.01 18.51 2.19
N LEU A 166 5.99 19.41 2.35
CA LEU A 166 7.28 19.06 2.96
C LEU A 166 7.13 18.62 4.42
N LYS A 167 6.22 19.26 5.20
CA LYS A 167 5.90 18.85 6.57
C LYS A 167 5.40 17.40 6.61
N ILE A 168 4.43 17.04 5.77
CA ILE A 168 3.90 15.67 5.68
C ILE A 168 5.01 14.67 5.33
N LEU A 169 5.82 14.96 4.32
CA LEU A 169 6.91 14.08 3.89
C LEU A 169 7.99 13.92 4.98
N ARG A 170 8.27 14.96 5.77
CA ARG A 170 9.16 14.85 6.94
C ARG A 170 8.56 13.95 8.03
N VAL A 171 7.26 14.05 8.29
CA VAL A 171 6.54 13.12 9.20
C VAL A 171 6.68 11.68 8.71
N ILE A 172 6.43 11.40 7.43
CA ILE A 172 6.61 10.06 6.84
C ILE A 172 8.03 9.54 7.05
N LYS A 173 9.03 10.36 6.76
CA LYS A 173 10.45 10.01 6.96
C LYS A 173 10.78 9.70 8.43
N ARG A 174 10.25 10.50 9.35
CA ARG A 174 10.43 10.32 10.78
C ARG A 174 9.79 9.02 11.27
N LEU A 175 8.54 8.74 10.90
CA LEU A 175 7.85 7.50 11.23
C LEU A 175 8.60 6.27 10.73
N GLY A 176 9.14 6.32 9.51
CA GLY A 176 9.96 5.24 8.96
C GLY A 176 11.27 4.98 9.74
N SER A 177 11.73 5.93 10.56
CA SER A 177 12.89 5.76 11.45
C SER A 177 12.54 5.39 12.90
N GLU A 178 11.32 5.71 13.34
CA GLU A 178 10.87 5.55 14.74
C GLU A 178 9.97 4.33 14.96
N THR A 179 9.44 3.72 13.87
CA THR A 179 8.55 2.56 13.94
C THR A 179 9.14 1.35 13.20
N PRO A 180 8.73 0.13 13.51
CA PRO A 180 9.10 -1.05 12.73
C PRO A 180 8.55 -1.05 11.32
N LEU A 181 7.39 -0.39 11.08
CA LEU A 181 6.72 -0.32 9.79
C LEU A 181 7.60 0.38 8.74
N ARG A 182 7.75 -0.22 7.57
CA ARG A 182 8.51 0.39 6.47
C ARG A 182 7.61 1.35 5.68
N TYR A 183 8.08 2.57 5.51
CA TYR A 183 7.41 3.61 4.72
C TYR A 183 8.12 3.82 3.39
N VAL A 184 7.37 3.84 2.29
CA VAL A 184 7.84 4.22 0.96
C VAL A 184 7.14 5.53 0.58
N PRO A 185 7.85 6.68 0.63
CA PRO A 185 7.21 7.98 0.51
C PRO A 185 6.89 8.35 -0.94
N THR A 186 5.68 8.88 -1.16
CA THR A 186 5.19 9.41 -2.43
C THR A 186 4.75 10.86 -2.27
N PHE A 187 5.25 11.75 -3.12
CA PHE A 187 4.78 13.13 -3.20
C PHE A 187 3.49 13.21 -4.01
N LEU A 188 2.43 13.79 -3.43
CA LEU A 188 1.12 13.96 -4.07
C LEU A 188 0.61 15.41 -3.93
N GLY A 189 1.44 16.42 -4.22
CA GLY A 189 0.98 17.82 -4.25
C GLY A 189 -0.16 18.06 -5.25
N ALA A 190 -0.30 17.19 -6.24
CA ALA A 190 -1.39 17.19 -7.21
C ALA A 190 -2.58 16.29 -6.79
N HIS A 191 -2.98 16.31 -5.52
CA HIS A 191 -4.14 15.58 -5.01
C HIS A 191 -5.45 16.35 -5.23
N SER A 192 -5.41 17.66 -5.10
CA SER A 192 -6.53 18.57 -5.39
C SER A 192 -5.98 19.97 -5.63
N VAL A 193 -6.78 20.84 -6.26
CA VAL A 193 -6.45 22.27 -6.34
C VAL A 193 -6.98 22.95 -5.09
N PRO A 194 -6.13 23.55 -4.24
CA PRO A 194 -6.56 24.18 -3.01
C PRO A 194 -7.41 25.43 -3.28
N SER A 195 -8.22 25.80 -2.29
CA SER A 195 -9.23 26.86 -2.43
C SER A 195 -8.67 28.18 -2.92
N GLU A 196 -7.48 28.55 -2.48
CA GLU A 196 -6.76 29.78 -2.84
C GLU A 196 -6.29 29.85 -4.30
N TYR A 197 -6.25 28.68 -4.98
CA TYR A 197 -5.84 28.56 -6.38
C TYR A 197 -6.97 28.20 -7.34
N ARG A 198 -8.23 28.12 -6.88
CA ARG A 198 -9.38 27.72 -7.74
C ARG A 198 -9.52 28.56 -9.02
N SER A 199 -9.25 29.87 -8.94
CA SER A 199 -9.29 30.80 -10.08
C SER A 199 -7.93 31.00 -10.77
N ARG A 200 -6.87 30.37 -10.27
CA ARG A 200 -5.48 30.52 -10.73
C ARG A 200 -4.80 29.15 -10.86
N ARG A 201 -5.52 28.25 -11.47
CA ARG A 201 -5.17 26.83 -11.57
C ARG A 201 -3.77 26.60 -12.17
N ASP A 202 -3.45 27.32 -13.25
CA ASP A 202 -2.15 27.23 -13.91
C ASP A 202 -0.99 27.65 -12.98
N GLU A 203 -1.23 28.62 -12.10
CA GLU A 203 -0.22 29.02 -11.10
C GLU A 203 0.02 27.90 -10.07
N TYR A 204 -0.99 27.11 -9.71
CA TYR A 204 -0.81 25.98 -8.83
C TYR A 204 -0.02 24.85 -9.49
N VAL A 205 -0.29 24.56 -10.76
CA VAL A 205 0.50 23.60 -11.53
C VAL A 205 1.97 24.06 -11.64
N SER A 206 2.21 25.35 -11.90
CA SER A 206 3.56 25.92 -11.90
C SER A 206 4.23 25.82 -10.53
N LEU A 207 3.50 26.07 -9.42
CA LEU A 207 4.02 25.92 -8.06
C LEU A 207 4.47 24.47 -7.78
N ILE A 208 3.69 23.48 -8.21
CA ILE A 208 4.07 22.08 -8.08
C ILE A 208 5.37 21.80 -8.85
N ILE A 209 5.45 22.24 -10.11
CA ILE A 209 6.56 21.91 -11.00
C ILE A 209 7.84 22.68 -10.65
N GLU A 210 7.73 23.98 -10.38
CA GLU A 210 8.87 24.88 -10.26
C GLU A 210 9.41 25.02 -8.84
N GLU A 211 8.57 24.73 -7.81
CA GLU A 211 8.97 24.89 -6.42
C GLU A 211 8.86 23.58 -5.62
N MET A 212 7.70 22.90 -5.63
CA MET A 212 7.51 21.72 -4.79
C MET A 212 8.39 20.54 -5.24
N LEU A 213 8.36 20.15 -6.51
CA LEU A 213 9.15 19.03 -7.02
C LEU A 213 10.66 19.21 -6.79
N PRO A 214 11.27 20.38 -7.12
CA PRO A 214 12.68 20.63 -6.81
C PRO A 214 13.00 20.52 -5.31
N ALA A 215 12.13 21.05 -4.45
CA ALA A 215 12.33 21.02 -3.01
C ALA A 215 12.25 19.58 -2.44
N VAL A 216 11.27 18.79 -2.89
CA VAL A 216 11.08 17.39 -2.50
C VAL A 216 12.28 16.54 -2.95
N ALA A 217 12.68 16.67 -4.21
CA ALA A 217 13.82 15.94 -4.77
C ALA A 217 15.15 16.35 -4.12
N GLY A 218 15.39 17.65 -3.95
CA GLY A 218 16.60 18.19 -3.33
C GLY A 218 16.80 17.71 -1.89
N GLN A 219 15.70 17.54 -1.12
CA GLN A 219 15.73 17.03 0.23
C GLN A 219 15.60 15.49 0.32
N LYS A 220 15.43 14.80 -0.81
CA LYS A 220 15.23 13.34 -0.90
C LYS A 220 14.11 12.86 0.02
N LEU A 221 12.95 13.51 -0.04
CA LEU A 221 11.80 13.24 0.82
C LEU A 221 10.79 12.28 0.20
N ALA A 222 10.85 12.02 -1.10
CA ALA A 222 9.99 11.08 -1.79
C ALA A 222 10.76 10.23 -2.80
N GLU A 223 10.27 9.02 -3.05
CA GLU A 223 10.75 8.10 -4.08
C GLU A 223 9.85 8.16 -5.33
N PHE A 224 8.58 8.50 -5.15
CA PHE A 224 7.58 8.58 -6.21
C PHE A 224 6.89 9.94 -6.22
N CYS A 225 6.31 10.28 -7.37
CA CYS A 225 5.34 11.35 -7.54
C CYS A 225 4.05 10.77 -8.10
N ASP A 226 2.93 11.24 -7.57
CA ASP A 226 1.59 10.83 -7.96
C ASP A 226 0.74 12.05 -8.33
N VAL A 227 -0.27 11.86 -9.18
CA VAL A 227 -1.23 12.88 -9.59
C VAL A 227 -2.64 12.27 -9.59
N PHE A 228 -3.61 12.99 -9.04
CA PHE A 228 -5.01 12.62 -9.18
C PHE A 228 -5.56 13.10 -10.54
N CYS A 229 -5.43 12.22 -11.55
CA CYS A 229 -5.87 12.48 -12.91
C CYS A 229 -7.38 12.19 -13.05
N GLU A 230 -8.20 13.23 -12.96
CA GLU A 230 -9.66 13.13 -13.05
C GLU A 230 -10.23 14.42 -13.66
N GLN A 231 -11.34 14.35 -14.39
CA GLN A 231 -11.91 15.47 -15.15
C GLN A 231 -12.11 16.76 -14.35
N LYS A 232 -12.47 16.64 -13.06
CA LYS A 232 -12.71 17.78 -12.17
C LYS A 232 -11.55 18.09 -11.21
N VAL A 233 -10.45 17.33 -11.29
CA VAL A 233 -9.29 17.47 -10.43
C VAL A 233 -8.09 17.91 -11.23
N PHE A 234 -7.29 17.02 -11.80
CA PHE A 234 -6.23 17.38 -12.77
C PHE A 234 -6.54 16.70 -14.10
N THR A 235 -6.49 17.48 -15.18
CA THR A 235 -6.65 16.98 -16.55
C THR A 235 -5.45 16.12 -16.94
N THR A 236 -5.60 15.29 -17.99
CA THR A 236 -4.49 14.49 -18.53
C THR A 236 -3.29 15.37 -18.94
N ASP A 237 -3.54 16.57 -19.51
CA ASP A 237 -2.46 17.50 -19.89
C ASP A 237 -1.71 18.06 -18.69
N GLU A 238 -2.41 18.43 -17.60
CA GLU A 238 -1.78 18.90 -16.36
C GLU A 238 -1.01 17.76 -15.68
N ALA A 239 -1.61 16.58 -15.60
CA ALA A 239 -0.97 15.38 -15.06
C ALA A 239 0.28 15.00 -15.85
N TRP A 240 0.22 15.05 -17.17
CA TRP A 240 1.38 14.82 -18.05
C TRP A 240 2.53 15.79 -17.75
N LYS A 241 2.25 17.09 -17.60
CA LYS A 241 3.25 18.10 -17.27
C LYS A 241 3.91 17.84 -15.92
N ILE A 242 3.11 17.58 -14.89
CA ILE A 242 3.60 17.35 -13.52
C ILE A 242 4.45 16.07 -13.46
N LEU A 243 3.95 14.95 -14.00
CA LEU A 243 4.66 13.67 -13.97
C LEU A 243 5.92 13.69 -14.83
N SER A 244 5.90 14.38 -15.98
CA SER A 244 7.11 14.57 -16.81
C SER A 244 8.17 15.37 -16.07
N ALA A 245 7.80 16.43 -15.35
CA ALA A 245 8.72 17.18 -14.50
C ALA A 245 9.26 16.32 -13.34
N ALA A 246 8.40 15.52 -12.68
CA ALA A 246 8.80 14.61 -11.61
C ALA A 246 9.85 13.59 -12.09
N ARG A 247 9.68 13.05 -13.30
CA ARG A 247 10.67 12.16 -13.93
C ARG A 247 12.04 12.83 -14.11
N CYS A 248 12.07 14.10 -14.50
CA CYS A 248 13.33 14.85 -14.63
C CYS A 248 14.05 15.00 -13.28
N HIS A 249 13.34 14.91 -12.17
CA HIS A 249 13.89 14.90 -10.83
C HIS A 249 14.22 13.50 -10.30
N GLY A 250 14.06 12.45 -11.11
CA GLY A 250 14.40 11.06 -10.75
C GLY A 250 13.35 10.35 -9.90
N LEU A 251 12.14 10.89 -9.78
CA LEU A 251 11.04 10.25 -9.07
C LEU A 251 10.36 9.20 -9.95
N GLY A 252 10.00 8.06 -9.35
CA GLY A 252 9.10 7.09 -9.97
C GLY A 252 7.70 7.68 -10.14
N LEU A 253 6.97 7.28 -11.17
CA LEU A 253 5.67 7.87 -11.50
C LEU A 253 4.53 6.93 -11.10
N ARG A 254 3.49 7.51 -10.49
CA ARG A 254 2.21 6.85 -10.16
C ARG A 254 1.06 7.76 -10.60
N VAL A 255 -0.14 7.21 -10.73
CA VAL A 255 -1.31 8.03 -11.08
C VAL A 255 -2.59 7.45 -10.50
N HIS A 256 -3.38 8.25 -9.79
CA HIS A 256 -4.80 7.95 -9.55
C HIS A 256 -5.52 8.15 -10.88
N ALA A 257 -6.11 7.09 -11.41
CA ALA A 257 -6.65 7.03 -12.76
C ALA A 257 -8.07 6.46 -12.79
N ASP A 258 -8.95 7.10 -13.55
CA ASP A 258 -10.28 6.60 -13.87
C ASP A 258 -11.11 6.17 -12.64
N GLN A 259 -10.98 6.89 -11.52
CA GLN A 259 -11.66 6.57 -10.25
C GLN A 259 -13.15 6.95 -10.32
N LEU A 260 -13.46 8.19 -10.73
CA LEU A 260 -14.81 8.74 -10.72
C LEU A 260 -15.44 8.77 -12.11
N SER A 261 -14.63 8.76 -13.15
CA SER A 261 -15.05 8.76 -14.55
C SER A 261 -14.00 8.13 -15.46
N LEU A 262 -14.34 7.80 -16.69
CA LEU A 262 -13.37 7.45 -17.72
C LEU A 262 -12.64 8.73 -18.14
N SER A 263 -11.57 9.05 -17.43
CA SER A 263 -10.82 10.32 -17.57
C SER A 263 -9.64 10.23 -18.55
N GLY A 264 -9.28 9.02 -18.99
CA GLY A 264 -8.09 8.76 -19.81
C GLY A 264 -6.81 8.61 -18.97
N GLY A 265 -6.95 8.47 -17.65
CA GLY A 265 -5.83 8.28 -16.74
C GLY A 265 -5.05 6.99 -16.99
N ALA A 266 -5.72 5.90 -17.35
CA ALA A 266 -5.07 4.64 -17.71
C ALA A 266 -4.20 4.78 -18.97
N GLN A 267 -4.68 5.47 -20.01
CA GLN A 267 -3.92 5.74 -21.21
C GLN A 267 -2.71 6.65 -20.94
N LEU A 268 -2.90 7.70 -20.12
CA LEU A 268 -1.81 8.56 -19.69
C LEU A 268 -0.74 7.77 -18.92
N ALA A 269 -1.14 6.88 -18.03
CA ALA A 269 -0.21 6.02 -17.29
C ALA A 269 0.63 5.15 -18.23
N ALA A 270 0.00 4.57 -19.25
CA ALA A 270 0.66 3.77 -20.26
C ALA A 270 1.63 4.62 -21.11
N GLU A 271 1.20 5.80 -21.58
CA GLU A 271 2.03 6.70 -22.37
C GLU A 271 3.28 7.15 -21.62
N LEU A 272 3.11 7.51 -20.35
CA LEU A 272 4.22 7.89 -19.49
C LEU A 272 5.02 6.69 -18.97
N GLY A 273 4.58 5.44 -19.12
CA GLY A 273 5.22 4.29 -18.52
C GLY A 273 5.38 4.46 -17.00
N THR A 274 4.28 4.79 -16.33
CA THR A 274 4.28 4.90 -14.87
C THR A 274 4.50 3.53 -14.23
N VAL A 275 4.92 3.50 -12.96
CA VAL A 275 5.05 2.23 -12.23
C VAL A 275 3.68 1.62 -11.99
N THR A 276 2.71 2.45 -11.60
CA THR A 276 1.32 2.01 -11.35
C THR A 276 0.30 2.98 -11.91
N ALA A 277 -0.91 2.44 -12.16
CA ALA A 277 -2.16 3.18 -12.31
C ALA A 277 -3.12 2.67 -11.23
N ASP A 278 -3.59 3.58 -10.40
CA ASP A 278 -4.29 3.24 -9.16
C ASP A 278 -5.78 3.57 -9.31
N HIS A 279 -6.69 2.84 -8.63
CA HIS A 279 -8.15 2.86 -8.71
C HIS A 279 -8.74 2.08 -9.88
N LEU A 280 -8.92 2.68 -11.04
CA LEU A 280 -9.35 2.05 -12.30
C LEU A 280 -10.81 1.54 -12.32
N GLU A 281 -11.70 2.11 -11.49
CA GLU A 281 -13.12 1.72 -11.42
C GLU A 281 -13.86 1.94 -12.74
N HIS A 282 -13.43 2.94 -13.52
CA HIS A 282 -14.05 3.32 -14.80
C HIS A 282 -13.22 2.96 -16.03
N THR A 283 -12.04 2.36 -15.84
CA THR A 283 -11.16 1.98 -16.97
C THR A 283 -11.87 0.97 -17.89
N ASP A 284 -11.78 1.21 -19.17
CA ASP A 284 -12.35 0.35 -20.22
C ASP A 284 -11.31 -0.66 -20.77
N ALA A 285 -11.77 -1.50 -21.71
CA ALA A 285 -10.91 -2.51 -22.34
C ALA A 285 -9.70 -1.90 -23.07
N ALA A 286 -9.82 -0.68 -23.60
CA ALA A 286 -8.71 0.01 -24.25
C ALA A 286 -7.65 0.46 -23.23
N GLY A 287 -8.08 0.96 -22.08
CA GLY A 287 -7.20 1.29 -20.97
C GLY A 287 -6.46 0.06 -20.42
N ILE A 288 -7.19 -1.06 -20.22
CA ILE A 288 -6.59 -2.34 -19.79
C ILE A 288 -5.51 -2.80 -20.79
N ALA A 289 -5.80 -2.73 -22.09
CA ALA A 289 -4.84 -3.11 -23.13
C ALA A 289 -3.59 -2.20 -23.12
N ALA A 290 -3.77 -0.88 -22.97
CA ALA A 290 -2.68 0.09 -22.92
C ALA A 290 -1.77 -0.16 -21.69
N LEU A 291 -2.35 -0.35 -20.50
CA LEU A 291 -1.58 -0.67 -19.28
C LEU A 291 -0.77 -1.95 -19.44
N LYS A 292 -1.37 -2.99 -20.06
CA LYS A 292 -0.67 -4.24 -20.34
C LYS A 292 0.54 -4.05 -21.26
N GLU A 293 0.34 -3.36 -22.38
CA GLU A 293 1.40 -3.12 -23.36
C GLU A 293 2.57 -2.34 -22.75
N ALA A 294 2.27 -1.35 -21.93
CA ALA A 294 3.26 -0.55 -21.24
C ALA A 294 3.89 -1.22 -20.01
N GLY A 295 3.35 -2.35 -19.53
CA GLY A 295 3.82 -3.03 -18.33
C GLY A 295 3.50 -2.30 -17.02
N VAL A 296 2.51 -1.43 -17.02
CA VAL A 296 2.05 -0.68 -15.84
C VAL A 296 1.24 -1.58 -14.93
N GLN A 297 1.54 -1.61 -13.62
CA GLN A 297 0.79 -2.41 -12.66
C GLN A 297 -0.50 -1.70 -12.22
N PRO A 298 -1.68 -2.33 -12.33
CA PRO A 298 -2.91 -1.80 -11.77
C PRO A 298 -2.94 -2.02 -10.25
N VAL A 299 -3.22 -0.98 -9.48
CA VAL A 299 -3.46 -1.03 -8.03
C VAL A 299 -4.94 -0.78 -7.78
N LEU A 300 -5.64 -1.80 -7.31
CA LEU A 300 -7.08 -1.78 -7.15
C LEU A 300 -7.46 -1.56 -5.68
N LEU A 301 -8.44 -0.69 -5.44
CA LEU A 301 -8.75 -0.11 -4.13
C LEU A 301 -10.21 -0.36 -3.72
N PRO A 302 -10.63 -1.63 -3.51
CA PRO A 302 -12.03 -1.95 -3.26
C PRO A 302 -12.57 -1.36 -1.96
N GLY A 303 -11.70 -0.99 -1.01
CA GLY A 303 -12.08 -0.34 0.25
C GLY A 303 -12.73 1.02 0.04
N SER A 304 -12.23 1.81 -0.91
CA SER A 304 -12.79 3.13 -1.22
C SER A 304 -14.16 3.00 -1.90
N VAL A 305 -14.33 2.04 -2.79
CA VAL A 305 -15.62 1.76 -3.43
C VAL A 305 -16.68 1.42 -2.37
N TYR A 306 -16.32 0.51 -1.44
CA TYR A 306 -17.19 0.10 -0.34
C TYR A 306 -17.56 1.28 0.57
N ALA A 307 -16.57 2.02 1.07
CA ALA A 307 -16.82 3.08 2.04
C ALA A 307 -17.54 4.31 1.45
N LEU A 308 -17.46 4.52 0.14
CA LEU A 308 -18.24 5.53 -0.58
C LEU A 308 -19.66 5.05 -0.92
N GLY A 309 -20.00 3.78 -0.65
CA GLY A 309 -21.30 3.20 -1.00
C GLY A 309 -21.50 3.02 -2.50
N SER A 310 -20.43 2.99 -3.29
CA SER A 310 -20.48 2.71 -4.72
C SER A 310 -20.66 1.22 -5.00
N SER A 311 -21.22 0.90 -6.14
CA SER A 311 -21.35 -0.48 -6.65
C SER A 311 -20.38 -0.80 -7.80
N ARG A 312 -19.61 0.19 -8.27
CA ARG A 312 -18.70 0.03 -9.40
C ARG A 312 -17.29 -0.28 -8.92
N TYR A 313 -16.96 -1.56 -8.91
CA TYR A 313 -15.63 -2.06 -8.61
C TYR A 313 -14.78 -2.18 -9.88
N PRO A 314 -13.43 -2.07 -9.77
CA PRO A 314 -12.53 -2.30 -10.90
C PRO A 314 -12.67 -3.70 -11.48
N ALA A 315 -12.46 -3.85 -12.79
CA ALA A 315 -12.60 -5.09 -13.53
C ALA A 315 -11.40 -6.05 -13.32
N ALA A 316 -11.12 -6.43 -12.07
CA ALA A 316 -9.92 -7.20 -11.71
C ALA A 316 -9.80 -8.52 -12.47
N ARG A 317 -10.93 -9.25 -12.67
CA ARG A 317 -10.92 -10.51 -13.42
C ARG A 317 -10.44 -10.31 -14.85
N GLU A 318 -10.95 -9.29 -15.54
CA GLU A 318 -10.55 -8.96 -16.91
C GLU A 318 -9.06 -8.56 -16.97
N MET A 319 -8.58 -7.79 -15.99
CA MET A 319 -7.17 -7.38 -15.89
C MET A 319 -6.26 -8.59 -15.68
N ILE A 320 -6.61 -9.52 -14.78
CA ILE A 320 -5.83 -10.74 -14.54
C ILE A 320 -5.83 -11.62 -15.78
N ASP A 321 -6.98 -11.85 -16.40
CA ASP A 321 -7.10 -12.69 -17.59
C ASP A 321 -6.39 -12.07 -18.81
N ALA A 322 -6.31 -10.73 -18.87
CA ALA A 322 -5.48 -10.01 -19.82
C ALA A 322 -3.97 -10.14 -19.55
N GLY A 323 -3.56 -10.62 -18.39
CA GLY A 323 -2.16 -10.84 -18.01
C GLY A 323 -1.50 -9.62 -17.35
N LEU A 324 -2.27 -8.75 -16.67
CA LEU A 324 -1.72 -7.69 -15.84
C LEU A 324 -1.31 -8.22 -14.46
N ALA A 325 -0.30 -7.60 -13.88
CA ALA A 325 0.20 -7.88 -12.54
C ALA A 325 -0.59 -7.09 -11.49
N VAL A 326 -1.82 -7.52 -11.23
CA VAL A 326 -2.75 -6.83 -10.33
C VAL A 326 -2.19 -6.74 -8.91
N VAL A 327 -2.37 -5.57 -8.30
CA VAL A 327 -2.06 -5.24 -6.90
C VAL A 327 -3.38 -4.86 -6.21
N LEU A 328 -3.49 -5.19 -4.93
CA LEU A 328 -4.56 -4.72 -4.03
C LEU A 328 -3.94 -3.86 -2.93
N ALA A 329 -4.65 -2.81 -2.53
CA ALA A 329 -4.24 -1.95 -1.43
C ALA A 329 -5.46 -1.39 -0.69
N THR A 330 -5.23 -0.81 0.49
CA THR A 330 -6.33 -0.34 1.35
C THR A 330 -6.87 1.01 0.93
N ASP A 331 -6.06 1.86 0.32
CA ASP A 331 -6.35 3.29 0.18
C ASP A 331 -6.60 3.95 1.55
N PHE A 332 -5.86 3.53 2.59
CA PHE A 332 -6.09 4.07 3.95
C PHE A 332 -6.03 5.58 3.95
N ASN A 333 -7.18 6.21 4.20
CA ASN A 333 -7.35 7.66 4.27
C ASN A 333 -8.60 8.02 5.09
N PRO A 334 -8.72 9.26 5.61
CA PRO A 334 -9.83 9.63 6.48
C PRO A 334 -11.18 9.79 5.75
N GLY A 335 -11.18 9.87 4.42
CA GLY A 335 -12.36 10.23 3.62
C GLY A 335 -13.11 9.08 3.01
N SER A 336 -12.40 8.25 2.27
CA SER A 336 -12.98 7.21 1.42
C SER A 336 -12.60 5.79 1.83
N SER A 337 -11.59 5.60 2.71
CA SER A 337 -11.19 4.24 3.14
C SER A 337 -10.50 4.26 4.50
N PRO A 338 -11.22 4.48 5.62
CA PRO A 338 -10.61 4.58 6.95
C PRO A 338 -10.30 3.19 7.54
N THR A 339 -9.68 2.30 6.78
CA THR A 339 -9.34 0.94 7.21
C THR A 339 -7.94 0.52 6.72
N PRO A 340 -7.05 0.02 7.61
CA PRO A 340 -5.78 -0.60 7.23
C PRO A 340 -5.92 -2.13 7.06
N SER A 341 -7.13 -2.69 7.07
CA SER A 341 -7.38 -4.12 7.11
C SER A 341 -7.23 -4.78 5.74
N ILE A 342 -6.08 -5.39 5.48
CA ILE A 342 -5.87 -6.23 4.29
C ILE A 342 -6.87 -7.41 4.22
N PRO A 343 -7.22 -8.12 5.31
CA PRO A 343 -8.27 -9.16 5.25
C PRO A 343 -9.61 -8.64 4.70
N MET A 344 -10.02 -7.41 5.08
CA MET A 344 -11.22 -6.78 4.51
C MET A 344 -11.07 -6.55 3.00
N ILE A 345 -9.90 -6.06 2.56
CA ILE A 345 -9.61 -5.87 1.12
C ILE A 345 -9.66 -7.19 0.35
N LEU A 346 -9.07 -8.25 0.89
CA LEU A 346 -9.12 -9.60 0.30
C LEU A 346 -10.56 -10.11 0.15
N SER A 347 -11.40 -9.89 1.17
CA SER A 347 -12.81 -10.28 1.13
C SER A 347 -13.59 -9.51 0.08
N LEU A 348 -13.41 -8.19 0.00
CA LEU A 348 -14.04 -7.35 -1.02
C LEU A 348 -13.60 -7.75 -2.44
N ALA A 349 -12.32 -8.00 -2.65
CA ALA A 349 -11.79 -8.45 -3.93
C ALA A 349 -12.39 -9.82 -4.34
N SER A 350 -12.55 -10.74 -3.38
CA SER A 350 -13.14 -12.04 -3.65
C SER A 350 -14.63 -11.95 -3.98
N THR A 351 -15.39 -11.16 -3.21
CA THR A 351 -16.84 -11.08 -3.35
C THR A 351 -17.30 -10.21 -4.52
N HIS A 352 -16.63 -9.07 -4.78
CA HIS A 352 -17.05 -8.09 -5.78
C HIS A 352 -16.22 -8.10 -7.05
N MET A 353 -14.94 -8.52 -6.99
CA MET A 353 -14.02 -8.43 -8.12
C MET A 353 -13.62 -9.80 -8.68
N LYS A 354 -14.21 -10.90 -8.17
CA LYS A 354 -13.99 -12.29 -8.60
C LYS A 354 -12.51 -12.71 -8.56
N MET A 355 -11.77 -12.21 -7.60
CA MET A 355 -10.41 -12.67 -7.30
C MET A 355 -10.46 -13.85 -6.33
N THR A 356 -9.69 -14.91 -6.60
CA THR A 356 -9.53 -15.99 -5.62
C THR A 356 -8.68 -15.52 -4.43
N PRO A 357 -8.79 -16.12 -3.23
CA PRO A 357 -7.92 -15.80 -2.11
C PRO A 357 -6.42 -15.88 -2.45
N ALA A 358 -6.00 -16.85 -3.27
CA ALA A 358 -4.62 -16.97 -3.71
C ALA A 358 -4.16 -15.76 -4.54
N GLU A 359 -4.97 -15.32 -5.50
CA GLU A 359 -4.70 -14.13 -6.31
C GLU A 359 -4.63 -12.89 -5.43
N GLY A 360 -5.52 -12.80 -4.43
CA GLY A 360 -5.50 -11.70 -3.46
C GLY A 360 -4.21 -11.69 -2.62
N ILE A 361 -3.76 -12.83 -2.09
CA ILE A 361 -2.50 -12.93 -1.33
C ILE A 361 -1.31 -12.47 -2.18
N THR A 362 -1.21 -12.94 -3.42
CA THR A 362 -0.15 -12.50 -4.35
C THR A 362 -0.21 -10.99 -4.60
N ALA A 363 -1.43 -10.44 -4.72
CA ALA A 363 -1.64 -9.01 -4.99
C ALA A 363 -1.27 -8.09 -3.82
N VAL A 364 -1.37 -8.55 -2.55
CA VAL A 364 -1.00 -7.78 -1.35
C VAL A 364 0.39 -8.11 -0.80
N THR A 365 1.17 -8.91 -1.51
CA THR A 365 2.52 -9.31 -1.11
C THR A 365 3.52 -9.05 -2.22
N ILE A 366 3.84 -10.06 -3.04
CA ILE A 366 4.94 -9.95 -4.03
C ILE A 366 4.62 -8.94 -5.15
N ASN A 367 3.38 -8.86 -5.67
CA ASN A 367 3.03 -7.87 -6.68
C ASN A 367 3.06 -6.45 -6.11
N ALA A 368 2.52 -6.26 -4.89
CA ALA A 368 2.60 -4.99 -4.18
C ALA A 368 4.06 -4.58 -3.91
N ALA A 369 4.92 -5.52 -3.53
CA ALA A 369 6.34 -5.24 -3.33
C ALA A 369 7.02 -4.78 -4.63
N TYR A 370 6.70 -5.39 -5.77
CA TYR A 370 7.24 -4.94 -7.06
C TYR A 370 6.72 -3.56 -7.47
N SER A 371 5.47 -3.22 -7.18
CA SER A 371 4.91 -1.88 -7.44
C SER A 371 5.58 -0.76 -6.63
N LEU A 372 6.32 -1.14 -5.60
CA LEU A 372 7.13 -0.22 -4.77
C LEU A 372 8.64 -0.34 -5.03
N ASN A 373 9.07 -1.03 -6.09
CA ASN A 373 10.48 -1.32 -6.39
C ASN A 373 11.19 -2.09 -5.25
N ARG A 374 10.45 -2.95 -4.52
CA ARG A 374 10.96 -3.74 -3.38
C ARG A 374 10.84 -5.26 -3.59
N GLY A 375 10.30 -5.73 -4.71
CA GLY A 375 10.01 -7.14 -4.96
C GLY A 375 11.23 -8.06 -4.93
N THR A 376 12.45 -7.55 -5.15
CA THR A 376 13.69 -8.30 -4.98
C THR A 376 14.11 -8.48 -3.51
N GLN A 377 13.49 -7.73 -2.59
CA GLN A 377 13.85 -7.73 -1.17
C GLN A 377 12.71 -8.20 -0.27
N LEU A 378 11.46 -7.96 -0.68
CA LEU A 378 10.24 -8.17 0.11
C LEU A 378 9.18 -8.96 -0.66
N GLY A 379 8.08 -9.28 0.01
CA GLY A 379 6.85 -9.82 -0.59
C GLY A 379 6.85 -11.31 -0.86
N SER A 380 7.95 -12.01 -0.59
CA SER A 380 8.03 -13.48 -0.61
C SER A 380 9.04 -13.96 0.43
N LEU A 381 8.89 -15.21 0.89
CA LEU A 381 9.81 -15.87 1.83
C LEU A 381 10.79 -16.71 1.02
N GLU A 382 11.89 -16.08 0.59
CA GLU A 382 12.92 -16.69 -0.22
C GLU A 382 14.30 -16.37 0.36
N GLN A 383 15.24 -17.27 0.15
CA GLN A 383 16.62 -17.07 0.59
C GLN A 383 17.18 -15.72 0.12
N GLY A 384 17.80 -14.98 1.03
CA GLY A 384 18.41 -13.68 0.82
C GLY A 384 17.43 -12.49 0.92
N LYS A 385 16.11 -12.72 1.01
CA LYS A 385 15.14 -11.65 1.25
C LYS A 385 15.03 -11.31 2.74
N VAL A 386 14.50 -10.12 3.01
CA VAL A 386 14.24 -9.64 4.36
C VAL A 386 13.18 -10.50 5.02
N ALA A 387 13.40 -10.88 6.27
CA ALA A 387 12.50 -11.71 7.05
C ALA A 387 11.35 -10.88 7.65
N ASP A 388 10.52 -10.32 6.76
CA ASP A 388 9.24 -9.69 7.11
C ASP A 388 8.13 -10.74 6.92
N PHE A 389 7.57 -11.24 8.03
CA PHE A 389 6.57 -12.31 7.98
C PHE A 389 5.53 -12.19 9.09
N VAL A 390 4.41 -12.86 8.89
CA VAL A 390 3.28 -12.88 9.82
C VAL A 390 2.85 -14.31 10.07
N ILE A 391 2.66 -14.65 11.35
CA ILE A 391 1.99 -15.88 11.79
C ILE A 391 0.52 -15.52 12.00
N HIS A 392 -0.37 -16.12 11.23
CA HIS A 392 -1.81 -15.88 11.28
C HIS A 392 -2.51 -16.97 12.08
N ASP A 393 -3.46 -16.60 12.94
CA ASP A 393 -4.23 -17.52 13.78
C ASP A 393 -5.30 -18.27 12.97
N CYS A 394 -4.83 -19.02 11.98
CA CYS A 394 -5.63 -19.89 11.13
C CYS A 394 -4.75 -21.03 10.60
N SER A 395 -5.37 -22.10 10.10
CA SER A 395 -4.67 -23.26 9.54
C SER A 395 -4.65 -23.31 8.01
N ASP A 396 -5.45 -22.48 7.36
CA ASP A 396 -5.56 -22.34 5.91
C ASP A 396 -5.56 -20.85 5.50
N TYR A 397 -4.70 -20.44 4.57
CA TYR A 397 -4.60 -19.06 4.12
C TYR A 397 -5.91 -18.46 3.58
N ARG A 398 -6.85 -19.32 3.13
CA ARG A 398 -8.14 -18.86 2.60
C ARG A 398 -9.04 -18.26 3.68
N GLU A 399 -8.80 -18.61 4.94
CA GLU A 399 -9.53 -18.08 6.10
C GLU A 399 -9.34 -16.57 6.25
N LEU A 400 -8.21 -16.01 5.79
CA LEU A 400 -7.93 -14.57 5.83
C LEU A 400 -8.96 -13.73 5.06
N ALA A 401 -9.40 -14.19 3.91
CA ALA A 401 -10.45 -13.52 3.14
C ALA A 401 -11.86 -13.88 3.65
N TYR A 402 -12.02 -15.06 4.24
CA TYR A 402 -13.32 -15.57 4.69
C TYR A 402 -13.76 -14.94 6.01
N PHE A 403 -12.88 -14.88 7.01
CA PHE A 403 -13.14 -14.27 8.32
C PHE A 403 -12.66 -12.81 8.36
N PHE A 404 -13.15 -11.98 7.47
CA PHE A 404 -12.67 -10.62 7.18
C PHE A 404 -12.86 -9.59 8.31
N GLY A 405 -13.63 -9.88 9.32
CA GLY A 405 -13.96 -8.96 10.42
C GLY A 405 -13.16 -9.17 11.71
N ILE A 406 -12.14 -10.04 11.70
CA ILE A 406 -11.30 -10.32 12.86
C ILE A 406 -9.83 -9.98 12.58
N GLU A 407 -9.06 -9.77 13.65
CA GLU A 407 -7.60 -9.66 13.58
C GLU A 407 -7.00 -11.06 13.52
N HIS A 408 -6.40 -11.41 12.37
CA HIS A 408 -5.77 -12.72 12.17
C HIS A 408 -4.33 -12.82 12.67
N PRO A 409 -3.50 -11.76 12.66
CA PRO A 409 -2.12 -11.90 13.09
C PRO A 409 -2.01 -12.29 14.57
N SER A 410 -1.36 -13.41 14.83
CA SER A 410 -0.92 -13.77 16.19
C SER A 410 0.44 -13.16 16.50
N SER A 411 1.30 -13.03 15.48
CA SER A 411 2.62 -12.39 15.60
C SER A 411 3.08 -11.81 14.28
N VAL A 412 3.66 -10.61 14.31
CA VAL A 412 4.22 -9.90 13.16
C VAL A 412 5.70 -9.66 13.38
N TYR A 413 6.51 -10.09 12.44
CA TYR A 413 7.95 -9.93 12.47
C TYR A 413 8.41 -9.01 11.34
N VAL A 414 9.27 -8.05 11.69
CA VAL A 414 9.94 -7.16 10.74
C VAL A 414 11.44 -7.34 10.88
N ARG A 415 12.10 -7.71 9.80
CA ARG A 415 13.54 -8.07 9.79
C ARG A 415 13.88 -9.14 10.85
N GLY A 416 13.01 -10.13 10.97
CA GLY A 416 13.19 -11.20 11.96
C GLY A 416 12.95 -10.80 13.41
N ASN A 417 12.58 -9.55 13.71
CA ASN A 417 12.27 -9.09 15.06
C ASN A 417 10.77 -9.02 15.30
N LEU A 418 10.32 -9.52 16.44
CA LEU A 418 8.92 -9.40 16.85
C LEU A 418 8.53 -7.92 16.98
N SER A 419 7.57 -7.49 16.17
CA SER A 419 7.10 -6.10 16.10
C SER A 419 5.67 -5.93 16.60
N HIS A 420 4.86 -7.00 16.55
CA HIS A 420 3.56 -7.09 17.19
C HIS A 420 3.28 -8.54 17.53
N GLY A 421 2.69 -8.80 18.68
CA GLY A 421 2.31 -10.17 19.10
C GLY A 421 1.40 -10.15 20.30
N LEU A 422 0.52 -11.14 20.39
CA LEU A 422 -0.21 -11.44 21.60
C LEU A 422 0.82 -12.02 22.57
N HIS A 423 1.17 -11.29 23.62
CA HIS A 423 1.91 -11.87 24.73
C HIS A 423 1.02 -12.96 25.36
N GLY A 424 1.43 -14.22 25.19
CA GLY A 424 0.83 -15.35 25.87
C GLY A 424 1.12 -15.35 27.37
#